data_c91e9550a967e887a187720c717c38b4
#
_entry.id   c91e9550a967e887a187720c717c38b4
#
_cell.length_a   1.000
_cell.length_b   1.000
_cell.length_c   1.000
_cell.angle_alpha   90.00
_cell.angle_beta   90.00
_cell.angle_gamma   90.00
#
_symmetry.space_group_name_H-M   'P 1'
#
loop_
_entity.id
_entity.type
_entity.pdbx_description
1 polymer ?
#
loop_
_entity_poly.entity_id
_entity_poly.type
_entity_poly.pdbx_seq_one_letter_code
_entity_poly.pdbx_strand_id
1 'polypeptide(L)'
;MPNHKSAKKRMRQNEKRRQINRGNRTQLRTAIKKLGEAVAGGNAKEVSSTLPETISTIDKAVQKGVLHRKAAARHKSRLTIRANQASAK
;
A
#
# COMPACT_ATOMS: atom_id res chain seq x y z
N MET A 1 -14.55 -38.97 -9.37
CA MET A 1 -14.31 -37.54 -9.24
C MET A 1 -12.93 -37.29 -8.70
N PRO A 2 -12.03 -37.06 -9.58
CA PRO A 2 -10.63 -37.09 -9.23
C PRO A 2 -10.11 -35.92 -8.42
N ASN A 3 -10.92 -34.96 -8.04
CA ASN A 3 -10.32 -33.68 -7.68
C ASN A 3 -10.68 -33.10 -6.30
N HIS A 4 -11.17 -33.92 -5.37
CA HIS A 4 -11.47 -33.43 -4.03
C HIS A 4 -10.22 -32.95 -3.29
N LYS A 5 -9.10 -33.67 -3.40
CA LYS A 5 -7.83 -33.26 -2.78
C LYS A 5 -7.25 -32.01 -3.43
N SER A 6 -7.33 -31.90 -4.76
CA SER A 6 -6.87 -30.72 -5.50
C SER A 6 -7.74 -29.48 -5.18
N ALA A 7 -9.06 -29.66 -5.10
CA ALA A 7 -9.97 -28.58 -4.76
C ALA A 7 -9.73 -28.06 -3.34
N LYS A 8 -9.53 -28.96 -2.36
CA LYS A 8 -9.17 -28.58 -1.00
C LYS A 8 -7.85 -27.82 -0.93
N LYS A 9 -6.85 -28.27 -1.67
CA LYS A 9 -5.54 -27.63 -1.75
C LYS A 9 -5.66 -26.22 -2.33
N ARG A 10 -6.45 -26.06 -3.41
CA ARG A 10 -6.71 -24.74 -4.01
C ARG A 10 -7.44 -23.81 -3.04
N MET A 11 -8.42 -24.32 -2.31
CA MET A 11 -9.15 -23.56 -1.31
C MET A 11 -8.20 -23.04 -0.21
N ARG A 12 -7.31 -23.89 0.29
CA ARG A 12 -6.30 -23.50 1.29
C ARG A 12 -5.36 -22.45 0.75
N GLN A 13 -4.87 -22.61 -0.50
CA GLN A 13 -3.99 -21.65 -1.14
C GLN A 13 -4.69 -20.32 -1.36
N ASN A 14 -5.95 -20.34 -1.83
CA ASN A 14 -6.72 -19.13 -2.06
C ASN A 14 -6.99 -18.39 -0.75
N GLU A 15 -7.26 -19.11 0.32
CA GLU A 15 -7.46 -18.52 1.63
C GLU A 15 -6.19 -17.88 2.18
N LYS A 16 -5.04 -18.57 2.05
CA LYS A 16 -3.74 -18.01 2.42
C LYS A 16 -3.45 -16.72 1.63
N ARG A 17 -3.67 -16.75 0.31
CA ARG A 17 -3.48 -15.58 -0.56
C ARG A 17 -4.41 -14.44 -0.14
N ARG A 18 -5.66 -14.75 0.17
CA ARG A 18 -6.63 -13.75 0.64
C ARG A 18 -6.16 -13.08 1.92
N GLN A 19 -5.67 -13.85 2.88
CA GLN A 19 -5.16 -13.33 4.16
C GLN A 19 -3.93 -12.46 3.95
N ILE A 20 -2.98 -12.92 3.13
CA ILE A 20 -1.75 -12.18 2.80
C ILE A 20 -2.10 -10.87 2.09
N ASN A 21 -2.99 -10.93 1.09
CA ASN A 21 -3.41 -9.75 0.32
C ASN A 21 -4.16 -8.76 1.21
N ARG A 22 -4.99 -9.26 2.10
CA ARG A 22 -5.71 -8.42 3.07
C ARG A 22 -4.74 -7.68 4.00
N GLY A 23 -3.73 -8.38 4.50
CA GLY A 23 -2.68 -7.78 5.32
C GLY A 23 -1.91 -6.72 4.56
N ASN A 24 -1.54 -7.00 3.31
CA ASN A 24 -0.83 -6.06 2.45
C ASN A 24 -1.67 -4.81 2.13
N ARG A 25 -2.97 -4.98 1.88
CA ARG A 25 -3.88 -3.84 1.67
C ARG A 25 -4.01 -2.99 2.92
N THR A 26 -4.08 -3.61 4.09
CA THR A 26 -4.13 -2.91 5.36
C THR A 26 -2.86 -2.10 5.59
N GLN A 27 -1.68 -2.68 5.34
CA GLN A 27 -0.40 -1.97 5.41
C GLN A 27 -0.37 -0.76 4.49
N LEU A 28 -0.85 -0.92 3.25
CA LEU A 28 -0.90 0.16 2.27
C LEU A 28 -1.81 1.30 2.74
N ARG A 29 -3.01 0.98 3.20
CA ARG A 29 -3.95 1.99 3.72
C ARG A 29 -3.40 2.71 4.93
N THR A 30 -2.76 1.98 5.85
CA THR A 30 -2.16 2.54 7.04
C THR A 30 -1.02 3.50 6.68
N ALA A 31 -0.17 3.13 5.72
CA ALA A 31 0.92 3.98 5.26
C ALA A 31 0.39 5.28 4.64
N ILE A 32 -0.61 5.19 3.76
CA ILE A 32 -1.22 6.35 3.11
C ILE A 32 -1.89 7.26 4.14
N LYS A 33 -2.61 6.68 5.08
CA LYS A 33 -3.29 7.42 6.15
C LYS A 33 -2.27 8.15 7.04
N LYS A 34 -1.19 7.48 7.41
CA LYS A 34 -0.13 8.04 8.24
C LYS A 34 0.50 9.26 7.57
N LEU A 35 0.79 9.16 6.27
CA LEU A 35 1.31 10.30 5.51
C LEU A 35 0.29 11.43 5.42
N GLY A 36 -0.99 11.10 5.19
CA GLY A 36 -2.07 12.08 5.16
C GLY A 36 -2.19 12.85 6.47
N GLU A 37 -2.06 12.17 7.60
CA GLU A 37 -2.06 12.79 8.93
C GLU A 37 -0.86 13.71 9.13
N ALA A 38 0.32 13.29 8.67
CA ALA A 38 1.53 14.13 8.74
C ALA A 38 1.38 15.39 7.91
N VAL A 39 0.81 15.28 6.71
CA VAL A 39 0.54 16.43 5.83
C VAL A 39 -0.47 17.37 6.48
N ALA A 40 -1.57 16.84 7.02
CA ALA A 40 -2.61 17.62 7.69
C ALA A 40 -2.06 18.33 8.94
N GLY A 41 -1.12 17.69 9.65
CA GLY A 41 -0.48 18.29 10.82
C GLY A 41 0.54 19.37 10.50
N GLY A 42 0.92 19.53 9.24
CA GLY A 42 1.85 20.55 8.78
C GLY A 42 3.30 20.36 9.24
N ASN A 43 3.68 19.16 9.67
CA ASN A 43 5.02 18.88 10.16
C ASN A 43 5.91 18.42 9.00
N ALA A 44 6.74 19.32 8.47
CA ALA A 44 7.61 19.06 7.33
C ALA A 44 8.60 17.92 7.58
N LYS A 45 9.15 17.81 8.79
CA LYS A 45 10.06 16.73 9.15
C LYS A 45 9.39 15.37 9.09
N GLU A 46 8.21 15.27 9.65
CA GLU A 46 7.42 14.04 9.67
C GLU A 46 7.02 13.63 8.26
N VAL A 47 6.59 14.59 7.43
CA VAL A 47 6.28 14.37 6.02
C VAL A 47 7.52 13.87 5.28
N SER A 48 8.67 14.50 5.46
CA SER A 48 9.93 14.11 4.80
C SER A 48 10.38 12.71 5.17
N SER A 49 10.17 12.27 6.41
CA SER A 49 10.54 10.91 6.84
C SER A 49 9.50 9.87 6.42
N THR A 50 8.22 10.22 6.40
CA THR A 50 7.13 9.29 6.10
C THR A 50 6.96 9.07 4.59
N LEU A 51 7.21 10.08 3.76
CA LEU A 51 7.01 10.00 2.31
C LEU A 51 7.81 8.86 1.66
N PRO A 52 9.14 8.71 1.88
CA PRO A 52 9.88 7.60 1.30
C PRO A 52 9.37 6.23 1.74
N GLU A 53 8.99 6.10 3.01
CA GLU A 53 8.43 4.85 3.54
C GLU A 53 7.11 4.50 2.86
N THR A 54 6.24 5.49 2.66
CA THR A 54 4.95 5.31 1.98
C THR A 54 5.15 4.90 0.53
N ILE A 55 6.06 5.57 -0.18
CA ILE A 55 6.39 5.23 -1.57
C ILE A 55 6.93 3.80 -1.67
N SER A 56 7.82 3.40 -0.75
CA SER A 56 8.34 2.04 -0.68
C SER A 56 7.22 1.02 -0.47
N THR A 57 6.28 1.30 0.43
CA THR A 57 5.12 0.43 0.68
C THR A 57 4.25 0.29 -0.56
N ILE A 58 4.02 1.38 -1.31
CA ILE A 58 3.26 1.36 -2.56
C ILE A 58 3.96 0.48 -3.59
N ASP A 59 5.27 0.65 -3.78
CA ASP A 59 6.06 -0.14 -4.73
C ASP A 59 6.04 -1.63 -4.36
N LYS A 60 6.16 -1.97 -3.08
CA LYS A 60 6.04 -3.35 -2.61
C LYS A 60 4.65 -3.92 -2.88
N ALA A 61 3.60 -3.13 -2.73
CA ALA A 61 2.22 -3.54 -3.02
C ALA A 61 2.06 -3.89 -4.51
N VAL A 62 2.69 -3.15 -5.41
CA VAL A 62 2.70 -3.48 -6.84
C VAL A 62 3.40 -4.81 -7.09
N GLN A 63 4.57 -5.03 -6.49
CA GLN A 63 5.33 -6.28 -6.64
C GLN A 63 4.55 -7.49 -6.12
N LYS A 64 3.77 -7.30 -5.05
CA LYS A 64 2.94 -8.37 -4.47
C LYS A 64 1.62 -8.59 -5.22
N GLY A 65 1.32 -7.78 -6.24
CA GLY A 65 0.10 -7.89 -7.02
C GLY A 65 -1.16 -7.37 -6.31
N VAL A 66 -1.00 -6.65 -5.21
CA VAL A 66 -2.12 -6.07 -4.45
C VAL A 66 -2.63 -4.78 -5.10
N LEU A 67 -1.74 -4.06 -5.78
CA LEU A 67 -2.03 -2.78 -6.38
C LEU A 67 -1.53 -2.77 -7.82
N HIS A 68 -2.36 -2.26 -8.76
CA HIS A 68 -1.95 -2.11 -10.15
C HIS A 68 -0.96 -0.95 -10.28
N ARG A 69 0.04 -1.10 -11.16
CA ARG A 69 1.10 -0.08 -11.35
C ARG A 69 0.56 1.30 -11.70
N LYS A 70 -0.54 1.37 -12.46
CA LYS A 70 -1.17 2.65 -12.82
C LYS A 70 -1.76 3.35 -11.61
N ALA A 71 -2.43 2.59 -10.74
CA ALA A 71 -2.96 3.12 -9.48
C ALA A 71 -1.81 3.56 -8.56
N ALA A 72 -0.72 2.78 -8.51
CA ALA A 72 0.46 3.12 -7.73
C ALA A 72 1.09 4.43 -8.18
N ALA A 73 1.24 4.61 -9.50
CA ALA A 73 1.77 5.84 -10.07
C ALA A 73 0.91 7.06 -9.68
N ARG A 74 -0.41 6.90 -9.73
CA ARG A 74 -1.36 7.94 -9.33
C ARG A 74 -1.22 8.29 -7.85
N HIS A 75 -1.16 7.28 -6.98
CA HIS A 75 -0.98 7.50 -5.54
C HIS A 75 0.36 8.18 -5.24
N LYS A 76 1.45 7.71 -5.83
CA LYS A 76 2.78 8.30 -5.62
C LYS A 76 2.80 9.77 -6.06
N SER A 77 2.24 10.08 -7.23
CA SER A 77 2.17 11.44 -7.74
C SER A 77 1.38 12.36 -6.81
N ARG A 78 0.18 11.97 -6.41
CA ARG A 78 -0.68 12.76 -5.53
C ARG A 78 -0.05 12.98 -4.15
N LEU A 79 0.53 11.94 -3.57
CA LEU A 79 1.16 12.02 -2.26
C LEU A 79 2.40 12.91 -2.29
N THR A 80 3.21 12.80 -3.36
CA THR A 80 4.39 13.65 -3.54
C THR A 80 4.00 15.12 -3.67
N ILE A 81 2.96 15.43 -4.43
CA ILE A 81 2.46 16.80 -4.59
C ILE A 81 1.99 17.35 -3.24
N ARG A 82 1.22 16.59 -2.48
CA ARG A 82 0.74 17.00 -1.15
C ARG A 82 1.90 17.22 -0.18
N ALA A 83 2.88 16.32 -0.21
CA ALA A 83 4.06 16.43 0.65
C ALA A 83 4.88 17.68 0.31
N ASN A 84 5.07 17.96 -0.97
CA ASN A 84 5.78 19.16 -1.42
C ASN A 84 5.04 20.44 -1.02
N GLN A 85 3.72 20.46 -1.13
CA GLN A 85 2.91 21.60 -0.70
C GLN A 85 3.03 21.84 0.81
N ALA A 86 3.04 20.77 1.61
CA ALA A 86 3.22 20.87 3.04
C ALA A 86 4.60 21.39 3.42
N SER A 87 5.64 20.95 2.68
CA SER A 87 7.03 21.38 2.91
C SER A 87 7.29 22.81 2.45
N ALA A 88 6.53 23.30 1.46
CA ALA A 88 6.67 24.66 0.93
C ALA A 88 6.06 25.72 1.86
N LYS A 89 5.30 25.34 2.82
CA LYS A 89 4.73 26.21 3.84
C LYS A 89 5.65 26.27 5.05
#